data_33dc918638a163ab73a34425a5d85e0e
#
_entry.id   33dc918638a163ab73a34425a5d85e0e
#
_cell.length_a   1.000
_cell.length_b   1.000
_cell.length_c   1.000
_cell.angle_alpha   90.00
_cell.angle_beta   90.00
_cell.angle_gamma   90.00
#
_symmetry.space_group_name_H-M   'P 1'
#
loop_
_entity.id
_entity.type
_entity.pdbx_description
1 polymer ?
#
loop_
_entity_poly.entity_id
_entity_poly.type
_entity_poly.pdbx_seq_one_letter_code
_entity_poly.pdbx_strand_id
1 'polypeptide(L)'
;MNVEIGKGMPNIIFGMTENEVIATLGMPDRVIAGIDDNKEFLYNSLKLKLIFDSEEGNRLYSIEVFKKEVTFMSTEVIGMSFDELLFFMKKNGYENYEVDSYDYFDTVYFDDCNTYFTLEFNEVTSFDFSPLFKNDDEIIWPEWRPKFECFD
;
A
#
# COMPACT_ATOMS: atom_id res chain seq x y z
N MET A 1 4.05 -11.73 -7.20
CA MET A 1 4.38 -10.29 -7.18
C MET A 1 4.56 -9.90 -5.72
N ASN A 2 5.67 -9.28 -5.39
CA ASN A 2 6.01 -8.94 -4.00
C ASN A 2 5.99 -7.43 -3.80
N VAL A 3 5.42 -6.97 -2.68
CA VAL A 3 5.47 -5.56 -2.34
C VAL A 3 6.83 -5.24 -1.72
N GLU A 4 7.29 -4.02 -1.92
CA GLU A 4 8.51 -3.50 -1.29
C GLU A 4 8.13 -2.38 -0.33
N ILE A 5 8.42 -2.60 0.95
CA ILE A 5 8.10 -1.64 2.01
C ILE A 5 8.70 -0.27 1.67
N GLY A 6 7.87 0.77 1.75
CA GLY A 6 8.28 2.15 1.48
C GLY A 6 8.46 2.49 0.00
N LYS A 7 8.42 1.52 -0.90
CA LYS A 7 8.67 1.73 -2.32
C LYS A 7 7.45 1.54 -3.21
N GLY A 8 6.73 0.44 -3.04
CA GLY A 8 5.57 0.10 -3.84
C GLY A 8 5.59 -1.34 -4.32
N MET A 9 5.18 -1.54 -5.57
CA MET A 9 5.15 -2.84 -6.23
C MET A 9 5.98 -2.75 -7.52
N PRO A 10 6.32 -3.88 -8.15
CA PRO A 10 7.02 -3.82 -9.43
C PRO A 10 6.26 -2.92 -10.41
N ASN A 11 6.94 -1.88 -10.92
CA ASN A 11 6.43 -0.89 -11.86
C ASN A 11 5.36 0.07 -11.32
N ILE A 12 4.95 -0.03 -10.05
CA ILE A 12 3.98 0.87 -9.41
C ILE A 12 4.61 1.41 -8.14
N ILE A 13 5.22 2.58 -8.26
CA ILE A 13 6.10 3.13 -7.23
C ILE A 13 5.48 4.38 -6.61
N PHE A 14 5.60 4.53 -5.30
CA PHE A 14 5.12 5.72 -4.61
C PHE A 14 5.77 6.97 -5.19
N GLY A 15 4.96 8.01 -5.39
CA GLY A 15 5.37 9.25 -6.03
C GLY A 15 4.97 9.35 -7.49
N MET A 16 4.52 8.26 -8.10
CA MET A 16 4.00 8.30 -9.48
C MET A 16 2.76 9.19 -9.58
N THR A 17 2.64 9.89 -10.71
CA THR A 17 1.43 10.62 -11.04
C THR A 17 0.36 9.67 -11.59
N GLU A 18 -0.88 10.15 -11.69
CA GLU A 18 -1.97 9.37 -12.28
C GLU A 18 -1.64 8.94 -13.71
N ASN A 19 -1.08 9.85 -14.51
CA ASN A 19 -0.72 9.54 -15.90
C ASN A 19 0.37 8.47 -15.99
N GLU A 20 1.32 8.50 -15.07
CA GLU A 20 2.39 7.51 -15.03
C GLU A 20 1.85 6.12 -14.66
N VAL A 21 0.91 6.06 -13.72
CA VAL A 21 0.24 4.80 -13.37
C VAL A 21 -0.57 4.29 -14.56
N ILE A 22 -1.33 5.16 -15.22
CA ILE A 22 -2.14 4.78 -16.39
C ILE A 22 -1.24 4.27 -17.51
N ALA A 23 -0.09 4.90 -17.75
CA ALA A 23 0.86 4.44 -18.76
C ALA A 23 1.37 3.02 -18.47
N THR A 24 1.44 2.64 -17.20
CA THR A 24 1.94 1.33 -16.78
C THR A 24 0.83 0.27 -16.71
N LEU A 25 -0.31 0.60 -16.09
CA LEU A 25 -1.39 -0.36 -15.84
C LEU A 25 -2.58 -0.24 -16.77
N GLY A 26 -2.66 0.84 -17.55
CA GLY A 26 -3.86 1.16 -18.31
C GLY A 26 -4.87 1.94 -17.46
N MET A 27 -6.03 2.22 -18.04
CA MET A 27 -7.08 2.95 -17.35
C MET A 27 -7.65 2.09 -16.19
N PRO A 28 -7.92 2.69 -15.03
CA PRO A 28 -8.57 1.96 -13.95
C PRO A 28 -10.02 1.64 -14.31
N ASP A 29 -10.56 0.61 -13.67
CA ASP A 29 -11.98 0.25 -13.84
C ASP A 29 -12.89 1.32 -13.25
N ARG A 30 -12.46 1.97 -12.16
CA ARG A 30 -13.19 3.07 -11.54
C ARG A 30 -12.23 4.11 -10.98
N VAL A 31 -12.66 5.36 -11.04
CA VAL A 31 -12.00 6.48 -10.37
C VAL A 31 -12.98 7.02 -9.34
N ILE A 32 -12.57 7.09 -8.09
CA ILE A 32 -13.41 7.54 -6.99
C ILE A 32 -12.78 8.79 -6.37
N ALA A 33 -13.62 9.80 -6.07
CA ALA A 33 -13.23 10.92 -5.25
C ALA A 33 -13.28 10.46 -3.79
N GLY A 34 -12.13 10.34 -3.16
CA GLY A 34 -12.01 9.90 -1.78
C GLY A 34 -12.10 11.05 -0.79
N ILE A 35 -11.66 10.78 0.43
CA ILE A 35 -11.61 11.77 1.52
C ILE A 35 -10.56 12.84 1.19
N ASP A 36 -10.82 14.09 1.56
CA ASP A 36 -9.89 15.23 1.38
C ASP A 36 -9.47 15.47 -0.07
N ASP A 37 -10.36 15.24 -1.02
CA ASP A 37 -10.13 15.39 -2.45
C ASP A 37 -9.06 14.45 -3.02
N ASN A 38 -8.72 13.40 -2.31
CA ASN A 38 -7.84 12.36 -2.82
C ASN A 38 -8.53 11.56 -3.91
N LYS A 39 -7.79 11.10 -4.90
CA LYS A 39 -8.33 10.23 -5.94
C LYS A 39 -7.95 8.79 -5.66
N GLU A 40 -8.90 7.88 -5.94
CA GLU A 40 -8.69 6.45 -5.79
C GLU A 40 -8.91 5.77 -7.12
N PHE A 41 -7.92 5.01 -7.57
CA PHE A 41 -8.01 4.18 -8.77
C PHE A 41 -8.27 2.74 -8.37
N LEU A 42 -9.34 2.13 -8.89
CA LEU A 42 -9.65 0.73 -8.66
C LEU A 42 -9.33 -0.10 -9.89
N TYR A 43 -8.52 -1.13 -9.70
CA TYR A 43 -8.16 -2.11 -10.73
C TYR A 43 -8.71 -3.47 -10.31
N ASN A 44 -9.87 -3.84 -10.85
CA ASN A 44 -10.60 -5.03 -10.39
C ASN A 44 -9.86 -6.34 -10.66
N SER A 45 -9.27 -6.50 -11.84
CA SER A 45 -8.56 -7.74 -12.18
C SER A 45 -7.28 -7.91 -11.36
N LEU A 46 -6.62 -6.82 -11.02
CA LEU A 46 -5.41 -6.84 -10.19
C LEU A 46 -5.74 -6.84 -8.71
N LYS A 47 -6.98 -6.56 -8.35
CA LYS A 47 -7.44 -6.39 -6.96
C LYS A 47 -6.58 -5.40 -6.21
N LEU A 48 -6.40 -4.24 -6.82
CA LEU A 48 -5.62 -3.12 -6.26
C LEU A 48 -6.48 -1.88 -6.16
N LYS A 49 -6.21 -1.10 -5.12
CA LYS A 49 -6.73 0.25 -4.97
C LYS A 49 -5.55 1.18 -4.75
N LEU A 50 -5.42 2.16 -5.62
CA LEU A 50 -4.31 3.13 -5.57
C LEU A 50 -4.86 4.48 -5.14
N ILE A 51 -4.23 5.10 -4.14
CA ILE A 51 -4.67 6.38 -3.59
C ILE A 51 -3.63 7.44 -3.91
N PHE A 52 -4.09 8.53 -4.55
CA PHE A 52 -3.28 9.69 -4.90
C PHE A 52 -3.61 10.82 -3.94
N ASP A 53 -2.62 11.31 -3.21
CA ASP A 53 -2.81 12.30 -2.16
C ASP A 53 -2.80 13.71 -2.73
N SER A 54 -3.90 14.44 -2.54
CA SER A 54 -4.06 15.82 -3.06
C SER A 54 -3.09 16.80 -2.39
N GLU A 55 -2.74 16.59 -1.13
CA GLU A 55 -1.80 17.44 -0.41
C GLU A 55 -0.36 17.22 -0.83
N GLU A 56 -0.07 16.06 -1.44
CA GLU A 56 1.26 15.68 -1.91
C GLU A 56 1.38 15.79 -3.44
N GLY A 57 0.65 16.71 -4.06
CA GLY A 57 0.73 16.95 -5.50
C GLY A 57 0.06 15.88 -6.35
N ASN A 58 -0.94 15.20 -5.82
CA ASN A 58 -1.65 14.11 -6.48
C ASN A 58 -0.72 12.96 -6.89
N ARG A 59 0.27 12.68 -6.05
CA ARG A 59 1.18 11.54 -6.24
C ARG A 59 0.65 10.30 -5.55
N LEU A 60 1.00 9.14 -6.09
CA LEU A 60 0.65 7.85 -5.50
C LEU A 60 1.23 7.78 -4.08
N TYR A 61 0.35 7.63 -3.10
CA TYR A 61 0.71 7.64 -1.69
C TYR A 61 0.37 6.34 -0.98
N SER A 62 -0.65 5.61 -1.43
CA SER A 62 -1.05 4.37 -0.76
C SER A 62 -1.49 3.33 -1.79
N ILE A 63 -1.12 2.08 -1.52
CA ILE A 63 -1.53 0.92 -2.31
C ILE A 63 -2.24 -0.05 -1.39
N GLU A 64 -3.51 -0.34 -1.68
CA GLU A 64 -4.26 -1.37 -0.96
C GLU A 64 -4.36 -2.62 -1.81
N VAL A 65 -3.97 -3.75 -1.23
CA VAL A 65 -3.88 -5.05 -1.89
C VAL A 65 -4.96 -5.98 -1.35
N PHE A 66 -5.77 -6.51 -2.27
CA PHE A 66 -6.81 -7.50 -1.95
C PHE A 66 -6.52 -8.87 -2.55
N LYS A 67 -5.45 -8.99 -3.32
CA LYS A 67 -5.10 -10.24 -4.02
C LYS A 67 -4.20 -11.09 -3.15
N LYS A 68 -4.66 -12.28 -2.80
CA LYS A 68 -3.96 -13.20 -1.90
C LYS A 68 -2.54 -13.53 -2.37
N GLU A 69 -2.33 -13.66 -3.67
CA GLU A 69 -1.06 -14.05 -4.27
C GLU A 69 -0.01 -12.97 -4.24
N VAL A 70 -0.40 -11.71 -3.96
CA VAL A 70 0.56 -10.62 -3.77
C VAL A 70 1.21 -10.80 -2.41
N THR A 71 2.52 -10.92 -2.39
CA THR A 71 3.27 -11.22 -1.17
C THR A 71 3.80 -9.99 -0.47
N PHE A 72 3.92 -10.09 0.85
CA PHE A 72 4.52 -9.10 1.73
C PHE A 72 5.72 -9.78 2.39
N MET A 73 6.91 -9.22 2.18
CA MET A 73 8.17 -9.87 2.59
C MET A 73 8.22 -11.33 2.13
N SER A 74 7.90 -11.53 0.84
CA SER A 74 7.92 -12.83 0.16
C SER A 74 6.95 -13.87 0.72
N THR A 75 5.93 -13.44 1.45
CA THR A 75 4.96 -14.33 2.09
C THR A 75 3.54 -13.86 1.80
N GLU A 76 2.63 -14.80 1.54
CA GLU A 76 1.20 -14.49 1.41
C GLU A 76 0.63 -14.22 2.79
N VAL A 77 0.26 -12.98 3.06
CA VAL A 77 -0.28 -12.57 4.37
C VAL A 77 -1.81 -12.55 4.39
N ILE A 78 -2.45 -12.39 3.25
CA ILE A 78 -3.92 -12.46 3.18
C ILE A 78 -4.35 -13.89 3.49
N GLY A 79 -5.25 -14.03 4.46
CA GLY A 79 -5.67 -15.34 4.96
C GLY A 79 -5.08 -15.70 6.32
N MET A 80 -4.07 -14.97 6.78
CA MET A 80 -3.51 -15.21 8.12
C MET A 80 -4.50 -14.80 9.22
N SER A 81 -4.49 -15.54 10.32
CA SER A 81 -5.15 -15.10 11.54
C SER A 81 -4.37 -13.98 12.20
N PHE A 82 -4.98 -13.32 13.18
CA PHE A 82 -4.29 -12.28 13.95
C PHE A 82 -3.00 -12.80 14.58
N ASP A 83 -3.05 -13.96 15.21
CA ASP A 83 -1.87 -14.54 15.87
C ASP A 83 -0.77 -14.91 14.87
N GLU A 84 -1.16 -15.46 13.72
CA GLU A 84 -0.21 -15.78 12.64
C GLU A 84 0.43 -14.51 12.08
N LEU A 85 -0.34 -13.45 11.91
CA LEU A 85 0.17 -12.16 11.44
C LEU A 85 1.19 -11.58 12.43
N LEU A 86 0.88 -11.58 13.73
CA LEU A 86 1.79 -11.04 14.74
C LEU A 86 3.08 -11.85 14.80
N PHE A 87 2.99 -13.17 14.73
CA PHE A 87 4.16 -14.04 14.72
C PHE A 87 5.04 -13.75 13.50
N PHE A 88 4.43 -13.65 12.32
CA PHE A 88 5.13 -13.36 11.07
C PHE A 88 5.82 -11.98 11.14
N MET A 89 5.12 -10.95 11.58
CA MET A 89 5.68 -9.61 11.66
C MET A 89 6.82 -9.55 12.68
N LYS A 90 6.66 -10.14 13.85
CA LYS A 90 7.70 -10.19 14.87
C LYS A 90 8.95 -10.90 14.38
N LYS A 91 8.79 -12.03 13.70
CA LYS A 91 9.89 -12.79 13.10
C LYS A 91 10.70 -11.93 12.12
N ASN A 92 10.06 -10.98 11.46
CA ASN A 92 10.70 -10.09 10.50
C ASN A 92 11.12 -8.75 11.10
N GLY A 93 11.11 -8.62 12.43
CA GLY A 93 11.61 -7.43 13.11
C GLY A 93 10.58 -6.36 13.42
N TYR A 94 9.29 -6.62 13.18
CA TYR A 94 8.22 -5.67 13.44
C TYR A 94 7.39 -6.12 14.63
N GLU A 95 7.63 -5.50 15.79
CA GLU A 95 6.95 -5.85 17.03
C GLU A 95 5.94 -4.80 17.50
N ASN A 96 6.11 -3.54 17.08
CA ASN A 96 5.27 -2.44 17.53
C ASN A 96 4.07 -2.28 16.61
N TYR A 97 2.88 -2.41 17.15
CA TYR A 97 1.65 -2.29 16.39
C TYR A 97 0.53 -1.69 17.25
N GLU A 98 -0.49 -1.17 16.55
CA GLU A 98 -1.71 -0.66 17.16
C GLU A 98 -2.90 -1.36 16.53
N VAL A 99 -3.90 -1.71 17.34
CA VAL A 99 -5.13 -2.36 16.87
C VAL A 99 -6.28 -1.40 17.08
N ASP A 100 -7.06 -1.18 16.02
CA ASP A 100 -8.33 -0.47 16.09
C ASP A 100 -9.45 -1.44 15.71
N SER A 101 -10.49 -1.51 16.52
CA SER A 101 -11.61 -2.42 16.30
C SER A 101 -12.85 -1.63 15.89
N TYR A 102 -13.49 -2.10 14.84
CA TYR A 102 -14.73 -1.55 14.29
C TYR A 102 -15.82 -2.64 14.34
N ASP A 103 -17.05 -2.30 13.97
CA ASP A 103 -18.17 -3.24 14.10
C ASP A 103 -17.98 -4.55 13.31
N TYR A 104 -17.37 -4.48 12.11
CA TYR A 104 -17.26 -5.61 11.22
C TYR A 104 -15.83 -6.01 10.85
N PHE A 105 -14.84 -5.24 11.31
CA PHE A 105 -13.44 -5.52 10.99
C PHE A 105 -12.51 -4.89 12.02
N ASP A 106 -11.28 -5.38 12.07
CA ASP A 106 -10.20 -4.80 12.84
C ASP A 106 -9.11 -4.34 11.90
N THR A 107 -8.36 -3.32 12.31
CA THR A 107 -7.13 -2.94 11.62
C THR A 107 -5.95 -3.09 12.56
N VAL A 108 -4.83 -3.54 12.01
CA VAL A 108 -3.55 -3.65 12.74
C VAL A 108 -2.54 -2.82 11.98
N TYR A 109 -2.03 -1.79 12.63
CA TYR A 109 -1.08 -0.86 12.04
C TYR A 109 0.32 -1.05 12.59
N PHE A 110 1.28 -1.21 11.69
CA PHE A 110 2.71 -1.28 12.01
C PHE A 110 3.37 -0.01 11.51
N ASP A 111 3.69 0.91 12.42
CA ASP A 111 4.26 2.22 12.09
C ASP A 111 5.62 2.11 11.39
N ASP A 112 6.46 1.18 11.83
CA ASP A 112 7.82 1.04 11.30
C ASP A 112 7.88 0.69 9.81
N CYS A 113 6.85 0.06 9.27
CA CYS A 113 6.75 -0.21 7.84
C CYS A 113 5.57 0.50 7.18
N ASN A 114 4.88 1.36 7.94
CA ASN A 114 3.73 2.14 7.50
C ASN A 114 2.71 1.28 6.75
N THR A 115 2.28 0.21 7.39
CA THR A 115 1.37 -0.77 6.80
C THR A 115 0.19 -1.06 7.72
N TYR A 116 -1.02 -1.04 7.15
CA TYR A 116 -2.25 -1.47 7.80
C TYR A 116 -2.67 -2.83 7.28
N PHE A 117 -3.01 -3.73 8.17
CA PHE A 117 -3.65 -5.00 7.82
C PHE A 117 -5.10 -4.94 8.28
N THR A 118 -6.01 -5.30 7.41
CA THR A 118 -7.45 -5.37 7.74
C THR A 118 -7.84 -6.82 7.95
N LEU A 119 -8.48 -7.12 9.08
CA LEU A 119 -8.95 -8.45 9.41
C LEU A 119 -10.47 -8.46 9.52
N GLU A 120 -11.08 -9.46 8.91
CA GLU A 120 -12.51 -9.75 9.04
C GLU A 120 -12.65 -11.18 9.51
N PHE A 121 -13.41 -11.41 10.57
CA PHE A 121 -13.57 -12.73 11.17
C PHE A 121 -12.23 -13.42 11.47
N ASN A 122 -11.32 -12.64 12.07
CA ASN A 122 -9.98 -13.11 12.45
C ASN A 122 -9.14 -13.60 11.25
N GLU A 123 -9.34 -13.02 10.08
CA GLU A 123 -8.58 -13.38 8.89
C GLU A 123 -8.18 -12.10 8.14
N VAL A 124 -6.91 -11.97 7.76
CA VAL A 124 -6.44 -10.84 6.96
C VAL A 124 -7.11 -10.89 5.60
N THR A 125 -7.86 -9.84 5.26
CA THR A 125 -8.56 -9.72 3.98
C THR A 125 -7.90 -8.76 3.01
N SER A 126 -7.15 -7.80 3.53
CA SER A 126 -6.39 -6.85 2.71
C SER A 126 -5.27 -6.22 3.54
N PHE A 127 -4.35 -5.59 2.85
CA PHE A 127 -3.39 -4.72 3.51
C PHE A 127 -3.11 -3.51 2.62
N ASP A 128 -2.85 -2.37 3.26
CA ASP A 128 -2.46 -1.16 2.55
C ASP A 128 -1.16 -0.64 3.14
N PHE A 129 -0.29 -0.18 2.26
CA PHE A 129 1.00 0.33 2.66
C PHE A 129 1.31 1.63 1.93
N SER A 130 2.18 2.43 2.54
CA SER A 130 2.47 3.79 2.12
C SER A 130 3.96 4.06 2.24
N PRO A 131 4.46 5.18 1.69
CA PRO A 131 5.88 5.51 1.82
C PRO A 131 6.31 5.63 3.27
N LEU A 132 7.59 5.41 3.53
CA LEU A 132 8.15 5.63 4.86
C LEU A 132 8.42 7.12 5.08
N PHE A 133 8.51 7.51 6.34
CA PHE A 133 8.79 8.88 6.73
C PHE A 133 10.20 8.99 7.26
N LYS A 134 10.88 10.09 6.92
CA LYS A 134 12.19 10.43 7.45
C LYS A 134 12.04 10.98 8.88
N ASN A 135 10.96 11.75 9.10
CA ASN A 135 10.56 12.29 10.37
C ASN A 135 9.03 12.49 10.31
N ASP A 136 8.42 13.10 11.32
CA ASP A 136 6.96 13.21 11.42
C ASP A 136 6.31 13.91 10.22
N ASP A 137 7.05 14.76 9.52
CA ASP A 137 6.50 15.60 8.45
C ASP A 137 7.06 15.30 7.05
N GLU A 138 8.12 14.51 6.95
CA GLU A 138 8.85 14.32 5.70
C GLU A 138 8.74 12.91 5.15
N ILE A 139 8.13 12.78 3.97
CA ILE A 139 8.01 11.51 3.26
C ILE A 139 9.31 11.18 2.56
N ILE A 140 9.72 9.91 2.63
CA ILE A 140 10.84 9.40 1.84
C ILE A 140 10.27 8.87 0.53
N TRP A 141 10.33 9.70 -0.53
CA TRP A 141 9.88 9.27 -1.85
C TRP A 141 10.95 8.38 -2.49
N PRO A 142 10.59 7.17 -2.93
CA PRO A 142 11.56 6.31 -3.62
C PRO A 142 11.93 6.84 -4.99
N GLU A 143 13.15 6.57 -5.44
CA GLU A 143 13.56 6.85 -6.82
C GLU A 143 13.09 5.71 -7.71
N TRP A 144 12.49 6.04 -8.85
CA TRP A 144 11.97 5.02 -9.76
C TRP A 144 12.17 5.38 -11.22
N ARG A 145 12.43 6.66 -11.53
CA ARG A 145 12.56 7.10 -12.91
C ARG A 145 13.85 6.56 -13.53
N PRO A 146 13.79 5.99 -14.73
CA PRO A 146 14.99 5.57 -15.44
C PRO A 146 15.92 6.75 -15.69
N LYS A 147 17.24 6.54 -15.61
CA LYS A 147 18.22 7.60 -15.78
C LYS A 147 18.17 8.25 -17.15
N PHE A 148 17.77 7.49 -18.19
CA PHE A 148 17.70 8.03 -19.54
C PHE A 148 16.59 9.06 -19.73
N GLU A 149 15.65 9.18 -18.84
CA GLU A 149 14.61 10.22 -18.87
C GLU A 149 15.21 11.62 -18.71
N CYS A 150 16.40 11.70 -18.22
CA CYS A 150 17.10 12.98 -18.07
C CYS A 150 17.46 13.62 -19.40
N PHE A 151 17.28 12.93 -20.53
CA PHE A 151 17.60 13.44 -21.86
C PHE A 151 16.47 14.26 -22.49
N ASP A 152 15.36 14.33 -21.87
CA ASP A 152 14.19 15.08 -22.39
C ASP A 152 14.40 16.59 -22.37
#